data_f72bfeba1592595a8a2fe381c9a3d36e
#
_entry.id   f72bfeba1592595a8a2fe381c9a3d36e
#
_cell.length_a   1.000
_cell.length_b   1.000
_cell.length_c   1.000
_cell.angle_alpha   90.00
_cell.angle_beta   90.00
_cell.angle_gamma   90.00
#
_symmetry.space_group_name_H-M   'P 1'
#
loop_
_entity.id
_entity.type
_entity.pdbx_description
1 polymer ?
#
loop_
_entity_poly.entity_id
_entity_poly.type
_entity_poly.pdbx_seq_one_letter_code
_entity_poly.pdbx_strand_id
1 'polypeptide(L)'
;MLKVLDSAVPVACWSCAVAHNDVTLFCPHCSKIQPPPGGDYFSVFGLDQKLDLDLAALEHEFHRLSRKVHPDRFARALENERQWSLADTALLNDAYRTLKDPLHRTEYLLKLQGAEIGEEHAGKDRKGQGNLSRVPADLLEEVFELNMQLEEMRMAQKAGEADPDLQSSLEQAKRKFDGLQQEVDQNLRKEWHLWDEGDAAARKKAEKTMVALLDRRRYLSNLVRDVTETLGAE
;
A
#
# COMPACT_ATOMS: atom_id res chain seq x y z
N MET A 1 25.28 -13.93 -6.45
CA MET A 1 25.71 -12.63 -6.98
C MET A 1 24.52 -12.02 -7.69
N LEU A 2 23.66 -11.32 -6.94
CA LEU A 2 22.56 -10.56 -7.49
C LEU A 2 23.15 -9.29 -8.09
N LYS A 3 22.86 -9.05 -9.38
CA LYS A 3 23.09 -7.75 -10.00
C LYS A 3 22.24 -6.73 -9.24
N VAL A 4 22.86 -6.02 -8.34
CA VAL A 4 22.45 -4.67 -7.99
C VAL A 4 22.28 -3.99 -9.34
N LEU A 5 21.11 -3.47 -9.62
CA LEU A 5 20.89 -2.56 -10.75
C LEU A 5 21.70 -1.29 -10.47
N ASP A 6 23.01 -1.42 -10.59
CA ASP A 6 23.97 -0.35 -10.56
C ASP A 6 24.06 0.22 -11.97
N SER A 7 22.98 0.86 -12.40
CA SER A 7 22.95 1.69 -13.60
C SER A 7 22.29 3.03 -13.30
N ALA A 8 22.64 3.61 -12.17
CA ALA A 8 22.47 5.04 -12.00
C ALA A 8 23.38 5.73 -13.00
N VAL A 9 22.84 6.13 -14.14
CA VAL A 9 23.56 6.97 -15.11
C VAL A 9 23.94 8.24 -14.35
N PRO A 10 25.24 8.58 -14.27
CA PRO A 10 25.64 9.77 -13.56
C PRO A 10 24.98 11.00 -14.23
N VAL A 11 24.21 11.73 -13.43
CA VAL A 11 23.51 12.95 -13.86
C VAL A 11 24.38 14.14 -13.50
N ALA A 12 24.61 15.04 -14.47
CA ALA A 12 25.30 16.28 -14.19
C ALA A 12 24.36 17.26 -13.48
N CYS A 13 24.82 17.83 -12.37
CA CYS A 13 24.09 18.88 -11.69
C CYS A 13 23.83 20.08 -12.65
N TRP A 14 22.60 20.51 -12.75
CA TRP A 14 22.21 21.63 -13.59
C TRP A 14 22.91 22.96 -13.22
N SER A 15 23.36 23.12 -11.97
CA SER A 15 23.95 24.35 -11.45
C SER A 15 25.49 24.35 -11.46
N CYS A 16 26.14 23.25 -11.03
CA CYS A 16 27.59 23.20 -10.92
C CYS A 16 28.26 22.22 -11.89
N ALA A 17 27.48 21.54 -12.74
CA ALA A 17 27.92 20.56 -13.74
C ALA A 17 28.69 19.34 -13.20
N VAL A 18 28.83 19.21 -11.87
CA VAL A 18 29.47 18.04 -11.26
C VAL A 18 28.53 16.84 -11.37
N ALA A 19 29.06 15.72 -11.87
CA ALA A 19 28.30 14.48 -11.96
C ALA A 19 28.05 13.87 -10.57
N HIS A 20 26.85 13.41 -10.33
CA HIS A 20 26.45 12.68 -9.11
C HIS A 20 25.47 11.57 -9.45
N ASN A 21 25.30 10.61 -8.56
CA ASN A 21 24.27 9.59 -8.73
C ASN A 21 22.89 10.22 -8.57
N ASP A 22 21.95 9.78 -9.38
CA ASP A 22 20.70 10.46 -9.73
C ASP A 22 19.57 10.42 -8.72
N VAL A 23 19.77 9.79 -7.56
CA VAL A 23 18.67 9.59 -6.59
C VAL A 23 18.64 10.66 -5.49
N THR A 24 19.26 11.82 -5.72
CA THR A 24 19.34 12.86 -4.69
C THR A 24 18.46 14.05 -5.02
N LEU A 25 17.63 14.48 -4.06
CA LEU A 25 16.83 15.71 -4.15
C LEU A 25 17.70 16.99 -4.21
N PHE A 26 18.92 16.90 -3.76
CA PHE A 26 19.88 18.02 -3.72
C PHE A 26 21.26 17.58 -4.20
N CYS A 27 21.91 18.41 -4.96
CA CYS A 27 23.30 18.16 -5.36
C CYS A 27 24.21 18.05 -4.14
N PRO A 28 25.00 16.97 -3.99
CA PRO A 28 25.91 16.81 -2.85
C PRO A 28 27.04 17.85 -2.82
N HIS A 29 27.36 18.47 -3.97
CA HIS A 29 28.46 19.44 -4.08
C HIS A 29 28.02 20.89 -3.83
N CYS A 30 26.94 21.34 -4.48
CA CYS A 30 26.51 22.73 -4.40
C CYS A 30 25.19 22.94 -3.61
N SER A 31 24.60 21.86 -3.09
CA SER A 31 23.35 21.87 -2.32
C SER A 31 22.15 22.49 -3.03
N LYS A 32 22.21 22.65 -4.35
CA LYS A 32 21.06 23.10 -5.14
C LYS A 32 20.07 21.96 -5.32
N ILE A 33 18.77 22.29 -5.25
CA ILE A 33 17.69 21.36 -5.55
C ILE A 33 17.86 20.81 -6.97
N GLN A 34 17.57 19.55 -7.16
CA GLN A 34 17.66 18.86 -8.44
C GLN A 34 16.24 18.58 -8.97
N PRO A 35 16.09 18.23 -10.26
CA PRO A 35 14.83 17.67 -10.75
C PRO A 35 14.42 16.46 -9.89
N PRO A 36 13.10 16.17 -9.77
CA PRO A 36 12.65 14.99 -9.06
C PRO A 36 13.43 13.74 -9.50
N PRO A 37 14.01 13.00 -8.54
CA PRO A 37 14.83 11.85 -8.87
C PRO A 37 13.99 10.76 -9.55
N GLY A 38 14.59 10.05 -10.49
CA GLY A 38 14.08 8.77 -10.96
C GLY A 38 14.23 7.71 -9.88
N GLY A 39 13.57 6.55 -10.06
CA GLY A 39 13.68 5.42 -9.16
C GLY A 39 12.41 5.14 -8.37
N ASP A 40 12.55 4.31 -7.35
CA ASP A 40 11.45 3.88 -6.50
C ASP A 40 11.38 4.68 -5.19
N TYR A 41 10.29 4.49 -4.44
CA TYR A 41 10.06 5.19 -3.17
C TYR A 41 11.07 4.84 -2.06
N PHE A 42 11.66 3.66 -2.09
CA PHE A 42 12.72 3.29 -1.14
C PHE A 42 13.98 4.12 -1.37
N SER A 43 14.37 4.25 -2.64
CA SER A 43 15.56 5.02 -3.03
C SER A 43 15.46 6.50 -2.68
N VAL A 44 14.25 7.10 -2.72
CA VAL A 44 14.01 8.49 -2.31
C VAL A 44 14.40 8.74 -0.85
N PHE A 45 14.24 7.75 0.02
CA PHE A 45 14.63 7.80 1.42
C PHE A 45 16.02 7.15 1.69
N GLY A 46 16.73 6.70 0.66
CA GLY A 46 17.99 5.99 0.82
C GLY A 46 17.85 4.63 1.50
N LEU A 47 16.71 3.99 1.34
CA LEU A 47 16.40 2.68 1.92
C LEU A 47 16.61 1.55 0.91
N ASP A 48 16.99 0.38 1.41
CA ASP A 48 16.92 -0.86 0.65
C ASP A 48 15.45 -1.25 0.39
N GLN A 49 15.19 -1.97 -0.69
CA GLN A 49 13.87 -2.54 -0.99
C GLN A 49 13.56 -3.68 -0.02
N LYS A 50 13.13 -3.34 1.19
CA LYS A 50 12.74 -4.26 2.26
C LYS A 50 11.31 -4.02 2.73
N LEU A 51 10.68 -5.06 3.24
CA LEU A 51 9.33 -5.01 3.78
C LEU A 51 9.33 -4.72 5.28
N ASP A 52 10.35 -5.16 6.00
CA ASP A 52 10.53 -4.80 7.42
C ASP A 52 11.34 -3.51 7.53
N LEU A 53 10.64 -2.40 7.72
CA LEU A 53 11.22 -1.05 7.82
C LEU A 53 11.15 -0.51 9.23
N ASP A 54 12.20 0.18 9.65
CA ASP A 54 12.15 1.07 10.81
C ASP A 54 11.29 2.31 10.50
N LEU A 55 10.03 2.27 10.92
CA LEU A 55 9.07 3.34 10.66
C LEU A 55 9.45 4.66 11.36
N ALA A 56 10.14 4.61 12.50
CA ALA A 56 10.59 5.81 13.18
C ALA A 56 11.72 6.50 12.41
N ALA A 57 12.66 5.71 11.87
CA ALA A 57 13.70 6.22 10.99
C ALA A 57 13.13 6.79 9.69
N LEU A 58 12.15 6.11 9.07
CA LEU A 58 11.44 6.60 7.88
C LEU A 58 10.75 7.94 8.15
N GLU A 59 10.04 8.07 9.27
CA GLU A 59 9.33 9.30 9.64
C GLU A 59 10.29 10.44 9.90
N HIS A 60 11.38 10.18 10.62
CA HIS A 60 12.43 11.18 10.88
C HIS A 60 13.02 11.69 9.56
N GLU A 61 13.33 10.80 8.63
CA GLU A 61 13.91 11.16 7.33
C GLU A 61 12.89 11.92 6.46
N PHE A 62 11.62 11.50 6.44
CA PHE A 62 10.55 12.22 5.79
C PHE A 62 10.47 13.67 6.29
N HIS A 63 10.42 13.89 7.60
CA HIS A 63 10.37 15.25 8.16
C HIS A 63 11.63 16.05 7.84
N ARG A 64 12.80 15.41 7.84
CA ARG A 64 14.07 16.05 7.48
C ARG A 64 14.07 16.55 6.03
N LEU A 65 13.65 15.69 5.10
CA LEU A 65 13.60 16.01 3.67
C LEU A 65 12.50 17.02 3.36
N SER A 66 11.28 16.82 3.89
CA SER A 66 10.13 17.73 3.67
C SER A 66 10.46 19.17 4.07
N ARG A 67 11.16 19.38 5.21
CA ARG A 67 11.61 20.71 5.60
C ARG A 67 12.61 21.31 4.61
N LYS A 68 13.43 20.49 3.93
CA LYS A 68 14.42 20.98 2.96
C LYS A 68 13.77 21.36 1.64
N VAL A 69 12.82 20.56 1.12
CA VAL A 69 12.16 20.81 -0.17
C VAL A 69 10.96 21.75 -0.06
N HIS A 70 10.57 22.20 1.13
CA HIS A 70 9.33 22.96 1.35
C HIS A 70 9.21 24.17 0.40
N PRO A 71 8.07 24.33 -0.31
CA PRO A 71 7.88 25.38 -1.33
C PRO A 71 8.16 26.80 -0.84
N ASP A 72 7.86 27.11 0.44
CA ASP A 72 8.12 28.43 1.02
C ASP A 72 9.60 28.82 0.97
N ARG A 73 10.49 27.84 1.05
CA ARG A 73 11.95 28.08 0.97
C ARG A 73 12.39 28.49 -0.44
N PHE A 74 11.59 28.11 -1.44
CA PHE A 74 11.84 28.37 -2.87
C PHE A 74 10.96 29.49 -3.43
N ALA A 75 10.17 30.21 -2.60
CA ALA A 75 9.26 31.25 -3.05
C ALA A 75 9.94 32.35 -3.88
N ARG A 76 11.23 32.60 -3.63
CA ARG A 76 12.04 33.60 -4.36
C ARG A 76 13.13 32.99 -5.23
N ALA A 77 13.10 31.67 -5.42
CA ALA A 77 14.06 30.93 -6.25
C ALA A 77 13.70 31.00 -7.75
N LEU A 78 14.53 30.41 -8.60
CA LEU A 78 14.26 30.30 -10.02
C LEU A 78 12.99 29.46 -10.27
N GLU A 79 12.35 29.66 -11.42
CA GLU A 79 11.10 28.97 -11.76
C GLU A 79 11.23 27.44 -11.71
N ASN A 80 12.32 26.91 -12.28
CA ASN A 80 12.60 25.48 -12.22
C ASN A 80 12.79 24.96 -10.80
N GLU A 81 13.49 25.70 -9.93
CA GLU A 81 13.67 25.32 -8.51
C GLU A 81 12.34 25.30 -7.76
N ARG A 82 11.41 26.23 -8.06
CA ARG A 82 10.06 26.24 -7.50
C ARG A 82 9.24 25.03 -7.93
N GLN A 83 9.28 24.73 -9.24
CA GLN A 83 8.56 23.58 -9.79
C GLN A 83 9.09 22.26 -9.21
N TRP A 84 10.41 22.11 -9.09
CA TRP A 84 11.00 20.92 -8.48
C TRP A 84 10.67 20.79 -7.00
N SER A 85 10.68 21.88 -6.25
CA SER A 85 10.27 21.89 -4.86
C SER A 85 8.82 21.38 -4.66
N LEU A 86 7.89 21.77 -5.52
CA LEU A 86 6.52 21.28 -5.52
C LEU A 86 6.45 19.79 -5.86
N ALA A 87 7.15 19.37 -6.92
CA ALA A 87 7.18 17.99 -7.37
C ALA A 87 7.84 17.06 -6.33
N ASP A 88 8.97 17.49 -5.75
CA ASP A 88 9.65 16.73 -4.69
C ASP A 88 8.81 16.63 -3.42
N THR A 89 8.07 17.68 -3.08
CA THR A 89 7.13 17.63 -1.95
C THR A 89 6.03 16.61 -2.19
N ALA A 90 5.46 16.56 -3.38
CA ALA A 90 4.45 15.58 -3.75
C ALA A 90 5.04 14.15 -3.72
N LEU A 91 6.22 13.96 -4.33
CA LEU A 91 6.93 12.69 -4.34
C LEU A 91 7.20 12.16 -2.92
N LEU A 92 7.72 13.01 -2.02
CA LEU A 92 8.00 12.63 -0.63
C LEU A 92 6.73 12.22 0.12
N ASN A 93 5.63 12.96 -0.08
CA ASN A 93 4.35 12.63 0.55
C ASN A 93 3.80 11.28 0.06
N ASP A 94 3.86 11.03 -1.24
CA ASP A 94 3.38 9.77 -1.81
C ASP A 94 4.26 8.60 -1.38
N ALA A 95 5.57 8.76 -1.43
CA ALA A 95 6.54 7.76 -0.99
C ALA A 95 6.36 7.42 0.50
N TYR A 96 6.27 8.43 1.37
CA TYR A 96 6.05 8.23 2.80
C TYR A 96 4.73 7.53 3.09
N ARG A 97 3.62 7.98 2.50
CA ARG A 97 2.30 7.36 2.68
C ARG A 97 2.30 5.90 2.25
N THR A 98 2.93 5.59 1.12
CA THR A 98 3.03 4.21 0.62
C THR A 98 3.92 3.34 1.51
N LEU A 99 5.10 3.82 1.88
CA LEU A 99 6.05 3.03 2.66
C LEU A 99 5.67 2.89 4.14
N LYS A 100 4.97 3.86 4.72
CA LYS A 100 4.49 3.80 6.10
C LYS A 100 3.45 2.70 6.30
N ASP A 101 2.54 2.54 5.34
CA ASP A 101 1.50 1.52 5.41
C ASP A 101 2.05 0.15 5.00
N PRO A 102 1.93 -0.88 5.85
CA PRO A 102 2.50 -2.19 5.58
C PRO A 102 1.90 -2.88 4.36
N LEU A 103 0.62 -2.67 4.07
CA LEU A 103 -0.04 -3.30 2.92
C LEU A 103 0.32 -2.57 1.62
N HIS A 104 0.21 -1.24 1.61
CA HIS A 104 0.60 -0.42 0.47
C HIS A 104 2.08 -0.63 0.13
N ARG A 105 2.95 -0.75 1.15
CA ARG A 105 4.37 -1.06 0.95
C ARG A 105 4.56 -2.43 0.30
N THR A 106 3.84 -3.44 0.77
CA THR A 106 3.90 -4.79 0.19
C THR A 106 3.42 -4.79 -1.26
N GLU A 107 2.26 -4.19 -1.53
CA GLU A 107 1.74 -4.05 -2.90
C GLU A 107 2.70 -3.30 -3.80
N TYR A 108 3.26 -2.21 -3.31
CA TYR A 108 4.21 -1.40 -4.07
C TYR A 108 5.48 -2.19 -4.42
N LEU A 109 6.08 -2.89 -3.45
CA LEU A 109 7.25 -3.72 -3.69
C LEU A 109 6.97 -4.82 -4.70
N LEU A 110 5.85 -5.52 -4.57
CA LEU A 110 5.44 -6.58 -5.50
C LEU A 110 5.25 -6.03 -6.92
N LYS A 111 4.64 -4.85 -7.07
CA LYS A 111 4.52 -4.16 -8.38
C LYS A 111 5.89 -3.81 -8.98
N LEU A 112 6.84 -3.38 -8.17
CA LEU A 112 8.22 -3.13 -8.62
C LEU A 112 8.91 -4.42 -9.14
N GLN A 113 8.54 -5.57 -8.59
CA GLN A 113 9.04 -6.88 -9.05
C GLN A 113 8.27 -7.41 -10.27
N GLY A 114 7.27 -6.67 -10.76
CA GLY A 114 6.45 -7.07 -11.91
C GLY A 114 5.33 -8.06 -11.57
N ALA A 115 4.99 -8.24 -10.28
CA ALA A 115 3.87 -9.08 -9.90
C ALA A 115 2.55 -8.42 -10.31
N GLU A 116 1.70 -9.20 -10.94
CA GLU A 116 0.31 -8.82 -11.20
C GLU A 116 -0.50 -8.99 -9.90
N ILE A 117 -0.78 -7.89 -9.25
CA ILE A 117 -1.71 -7.84 -8.12
C ILE A 117 -3.07 -7.50 -8.72
N GLY A 118 -4.10 -8.28 -8.40
CA GLY A 118 -5.45 -8.03 -8.92
C GLY A 118 -5.80 -6.55 -8.76
N GLU A 119 -5.97 -5.85 -9.88
CA GLU A 119 -6.34 -4.44 -9.85
C GLU A 119 -7.64 -4.27 -9.09
N GLU A 120 -7.76 -3.20 -8.33
CA GLU A 120 -9.03 -2.74 -7.80
C GLU A 120 -10.03 -2.58 -8.95
N HIS A 121 -10.81 -3.60 -9.22
CA HIS A 121 -12.11 -3.38 -9.81
C HIS A 121 -13.04 -2.81 -8.70
N ALA A 122 -12.51 -1.83 -7.97
CA ALA A 122 -13.25 -0.95 -7.09
C ALA A 122 -14.07 -0.01 -7.94
N GLY A 123 -15.08 -0.51 -8.55
CA GLY A 123 -15.95 0.47 -9.15
C GLY A 123 -16.92 0.05 -10.23
N LYS A 124 -17.40 -1.16 -10.32
CA LYS A 124 -18.61 -1.37 -11.19
C LYS A 124 -19.51 -2.56 -10.87
N ASP A 125 -19.21 -3.41 -9.93
CA ASP A 125 -20.17 -4.46 -9.55
C ASP A 125 -21.02 -4.06 -8.33
N ARG A 126 -21.65 -2.85 -8.43
CA ARG A 126 -22.71 -2.40 -7.50
C ARG A 126 -24.05 -3.14 -7.71
N LYS A 127 -24.05 -4.23 -8.42
CA LYS A 127 -25.20 -5.12 -8.51
C LYS A 127 -24.83 -6.43 -7.83
N GLY A 128 -25.37 -6.64 -6.64
CA GLY A 128 -25.35 -7.75 -5.71
C GLY A 128 -25.34 -9.21 -6.22
N GLN A 129 -24.55 -9.48 -7.25
CA GLN A 129 -24.18 -10.82 -7.66
C GLN A 129 -22.67 -10.95 -7.44
N GLY A 130 -22.32 -11.31 -6.21
CA GLY A 130 -20.94 -11.71 -5.88
C GLY A 130 -20.48 -12.75 -6.91
N ASN A 131 -19.39 -12.42 -7.60
CA ASN A 131 -18.77 -13.35 -8.53
C ASN A 131 -18.19 -14.52 -7.70
N LEU A 132 -19.01 -15.57 -7.50
CA LEU A 132 -18.68 -16.77 -6.71
C LEU A 132 -17.37 -17.43 -7.15
N SER A 133 -16.88 -17.15 -8.37
CA SER A 133 -15.60 -17.64 -8.85
C SER A 133 -14.37 -17.01 -8.17
N ARG A 134 -14.55 -15.96 -7.38
CA ARG A 134 -13.47 -15.27 -6.63
C ARG A 134 -13.51 -15.55 -5.13
N VAL A 135 -14.54 -16.26 -4.66
CA VAL A 135 -14.65 -16.62 -3.24
C VAL A 135 -13.61 -17.68 -2.93
N PRO A 136 -12.75 -17.50 -1.92
CA PRO A 136 -11.88 -18.57 -1.44
C PRO A 136 -12.71 -19.80 -1.09
N ALA A 137 -12.29 -20.98 -1.57
CA ALA A 137 -13.08 -22.21 -1.45
C ALA A 137 -13.42 -22.58 0.01
N ASP A 138 -12.55 -22.20 0.92
CA ASP A 138 -12.70 -22.39 2.36
C ASP A 138 -13.66 -21.39 3.05
N LEU A 139 -14.15 -20.38 2.33
CA LEU A 139 -15.08 -19.36 2.83
C LEU A 139 -16.44 -19.40 2.14
N LEU A 140 -16.69 -20.37 1.24
CA LEU A 140 -17.90 -20.40 0.42
C LEU A 140 -19.18 -20.49 1.26
N GLU A 141 -19.20 -21.33 2.27
CA GLU A 141 -20.36 -21.55 3.15
C GLU A 141 -20.66 -20.29 3.97
N GLU A 142 -19.63 -19.75 4.62
CA GLU A 142 -19.75 -18.54 5.44
C GLU A 142 -20.16 -17.31 4.65
N VAL A 143 -19.65 -17.19 3.42
CA VAL A 143 -20.01 -16.08 2.54
C VAL A 143 -21.44 -16.21 2.04
N PHE A 144 -21.90 -17.41 1.75
CA PHE A 144 -23.28 -17.65 1.34
C PHE A 144 -24.25 -17.31 2.48
N GLU A 145 -23.96 -17.78 3.69
CA GLU A 145 -24.74 -17.47 4.89
C GLU A 145 -24.77 -15.96 5.17
N LEU A 146 -23.60 -15.30 5.12
CA LEU A 146 -23.51 -13.87 5.28
C LEU A 146 -24.37 -13.10 4.28
N ASN A 147 -24.31 -13.46 3.00
CA ASN A 147 -25.10 -12.77 1.98
C ASN A 147 -26.62 -12.91 2.23
N MET A 148 -27.09 -14.08 2.70
CA MET A 148 -28.48 -14.26 3.09
C MET A 148 -28.86 -13.33 4.25
N GLN A 149 -28.04 -13.29 5.30
CA GLN A 149 -28.27 -12.43 6.46
C GLN A 149 -28.25 -10.94 6.10
N LEU A 150 -27.37 -10.51 5.19
CA LEU A 150 -27.32 -9.13 4.70
C LEU A 150 -28.57 -8.75 3.93
N GLU A 151 -29.11 -9.63 3.08
CA GLU A 151 -30.35 -9.39 2.35
C GLU A 151 -31.55 -9.33 3.31
N GLU A 152 -31.62 -10.23 4.27
CA GLU A 152 -32.67 -10.24 5.30
C GLU A 152 -32.67 -8.96 6.14
N MET A 153 -31.48 -8.51 6.58
CA MET A 153 -31.33 -7.24 7.32
C MET A 153 -31.79 -6.05 6.48
N ARG A 154 -31.42 -5.99 5.20
CA ARG A 154 -31.84 -4.91 4.30
C ARG A 154 -33.38 -4.91 4.08
N MET A 155 -34.02 -6.08 4.08
CA MET A 155 -35.47 -6.19 3.99
C MET A 155 -36.15 -5.72 5.27
N ALA A 156 -35.68 -6.15 6.44
CA ALA A 156 -36.18 -5.70 7.75
C ALA A 156 -36.06 -4.18 7.91
N GLN A 157 -34.92 -3.61 7.56
CA GLN A 157 -34.72 -2.15 7.60
C GLN A 157 -35.68 -1.37 6.69
N LYS A 158 -35.97 -1.90 5.48
CA LYS A 158 -36.96 -1.27 4.57
C LYS A 158 -38.39 -1.36 5.11
N ALA A 159 -38.69 -2.41 5.86
CA ALA A 159 -39.98 -2.58 6.53
C ALA A 159 -40.10 -1.75 7.82
N GLY A 160 -38.99 -1.15 8.30
CA GLY A 160 -38.95 -0.44 9.59
C GLY A 160 -38.98 -1.39 10.78
N GLU A 161 -38.63 -2.65 10.58
CA GLU A 161 -38.59 -3.70 11.60
C GLU A 161 -37.16 -3.80 12.16
N ALA A 162 -37.04 -3.90 13.49
CA ALA A 162 -35.77 -4.20 14.15
C ALA A 162 -35.66 -5.68 14.41
N ASP A 163 -34.57 -6.31 13.98
CA ASP A 163 -34.24 -7.70 14.25
C ASP A 163 -32.92 -7.80 15.06
N PRO A 164 -33.00 -7.81 16.40
CA PRO A 164 -31.81 -7.86 17.25
C PRO A 164 -31.01 -9.17 17.12
N ASP A 165 -31.66 -10.28 16.80
CA ASP A 165 -30.99 -11.57 16.65
C ASP A 165 -30.16 -11.59 15.35
N LEU A 166 -30.72 -11.08 14.28
CA LEU A 166 -30.01 -10.91 13.00
C LEU A 166 -28.86 -9.90 13.12
N GLN A 167 -29.07 -8.80 13.84
CA GLN A 167 -28.00 -7.84 14.12
C GLN A 167 -26.85 -8.51 14.88
N SER A 168 -27.14 -9.29 15.92
CA SER A 168 -26.13 -10.03 16.68
C SER A 168 -25.37 -11.04 15.81
N SER A 169 -26.06 -11.72 14.91
CA SER A 169 -25.45 -12.67 13.97
C SER A 169 -24.48 -11.97 13.00
N LEU A 170 -24.86 -10.82 12.44
CA LEU A 170 -23.99 -10.01 11.58
C LEU A 170 -22.76 -9.47 12.32
N GLU A 171 -22.93 -9.05 13.57
CA GLU A 171 -21.78 -8.62 14.41
C GLU A 171 -20.83 -9.80 14.71
N GLN A 172 -21.33 -11.01 14.89
CA GLN A 172 -20.50 -12.20 15.05
C GLN A 172 -19.76 -12.54 13.76
N ALA A 173 -20.42 -12.48 12.62
CA ALA A 173 -19.79 -12.66 11.32
C ALA A 173 -18.67 -11.64 11.10
N LYS A 174 -18.93 -10.36 11.43
CA LYS A 174 -17.89 -9.30 11.35
C LYS A 174 -16.67 -9.65 12.20
N ARG A 175 -16.86 -10.01 13.47
CA ARG A 175 -15.75 -10.42 14.36
C ARG A 175 -14.96 -11.60 13.80
N LYS A 176 -15.63 -12.58 13.18
CA LYS A 176 -14.98 -13.72 12.54
C LYS A 176 -14.08 -13.27 11.36
N PHE A 177 -14.60 -12.43 10.47
CA PHE A 177 -13.83 -11.93 9.34
C PHE A 177 -12.70 -10.98 9.76
N ASP A 178 -12.88 -10.16 10.78
CA ASP A 178 -11.82 -9.34 11.39
C ASP A 178 -10.68 -10.25 11.93
N GLY A 179 -11.01 -11.37 12.56
CA GLY A 179 -10.05 -12.38 13.00
C GLY A 179 -9.26 -13.00 11.85
N LEU A 180 -9.95 -13.38 10.78
CA LEU A 180 -9.30 -13.90 9.57
C LEU A 180 -8.39 -12.87 8.89
N GLN A 181 -8.75 -11.59 8.91
CA GLN A 181 -7.85 -10.52 8.42
C GLN A 181 -6.58 -10.43 9.25
N GLN A 182 -6.70 -10.51 10.58
CA GLN A 182 -5.53 -10.49 11.46
C GLN A 182 -4.59 -11.69 11.21
N GLU A 183 -5.15 -12.87 10.92
CA GLU A 183 -4.35 -14.04 10.53
C GLU A 183 -3.60 -13.81 9.21
N VAL A 184 -4.27 -13.22 8.23
CA VAL A 184 -3.64 -12.86 6.96
C VAL A 184 -2.51 -11.86 7.18
N ASP A 185 -2.73 -10.83 8.01
CA ASP A 185 -1.71 -9.81 8.33
C ASP A 185 -0.49 -10.43 9.05
N GLN A 186 -0.71 -11.41 9.95
CA GLN A 186 0.37 -12.17 10.58
C GLN A 186 1.15 -13.03 9.59
N ASN A 187 0.45 -13.68 8.66
CA ASN A 187 1.09 -14.49 7.64
C ASN A 187 1.88 -13.62 6.64
N LEU A 188 1.38 -12.45 6.27
CA LEU A 188 2.13 -11.47 5.46
C LEU A 188 3.46 -11.09 6.13
N ARG A 189 3.47 -10.84 7.44
CA ARG A 189 4.70 -10.51 8.18
C ARG A 189 5.73 -11.65 8.15
N LYS A 190 5.29 -12.91 8.17
CA LYS A 190 6.20 -14.07 8.02
C LYS A 190 6.82 -14.10 6.62
N GLU A 191 6.04 -13.80 5.59
CA GLU A 191 6.52 -13.76 4.21
C GLU A 191 7.47 -12.57 3.99
N TRP A 192 7.30 -11.43 4.70
CA TRP A 192 8.25 -10.31 4.64
C TRP A 192 9.64 -10.72 5.10
N HIS A 193 9.73 -11.44 6.21
CA HIS A 193 11.01 -11.95 6.70
C HIS A 193 11.68 -12.90 5.68
N LEU A 194 10.89 -13.80 5.07
CA LEU A 194 11.36 -14.69 4.02
C LEU A 194 11.79 -13.91 2.76
N TRP A 195 11.13 -12.84 2.44
CA TRP A 195 11.50 -11.93 1.35
C TRP A 195 12.81 -11.20 1.65
N ASP A 196 12.92 -10.58 2.81
CA ASP A 196 14.05 -9.71 3.17
C ASP A 196 15.34 -10.49 3.36
N GLU A 197 15.29 -11.68 3.98
CA GLU A 197 16.44 -12.50 4.34
C GLU A 197 16.68 -13.69 3.40
N GLY A 198 15.71 -14.02 2.55
CA GLY A 198 15.74 -15.21 1.70
C GLY A 198 16.62 -15.07 0.44
N ASP A 199 16.98 -16.22 -0.10
CA ASP A 199 17.59 -16.31 -1.42
C ASP A 199 16.56 -16.04 -2.55
N ALA A 200 17.01 -16.07 -3.80
CA ALA A 200 16.15 -15.80 -4.95
C ALA A 200 14.94 -16.76 -5.07
N ALA A 201 15.11 -18.03 -4.66
CA ALA A 201 14.03 -19.02 -4.71
C ALA A 201 13.00 -18.77 -3.60
N ALA A 202 13.47 -18.47 -2.39
CA ALA A 202 12.62 -18.09 -1.25
C ALA A 202 11.83 -16.82 -1.55
N ARG A 203 12.48 -15.78 -2.11
CA ARG A 203 11.82 -14.53 -2.53
C ARG A 203 10.71 -14.77 -3.53
N LYS A 204 10.97 -15.58 -4.58
CA LYS A 204 9.95 -15.89 -5.58
C LYS A 204 8.76 -16.69 -5.02
N LYS A 205 9.01 -17.53 -3.99
CA LYS A 205 7.94 -18.23 -3.28
C LYS A 205 7.15 -17.26 -2.41
N ALA A 206 7.84 -16.42 -1.63
CA ALA A 206 7.22 -15.39 -0.78
C ALA A 206 6.37 -14.41 -1.59
N GLU A 207 6.85 -13.96 -2.76
CA GLU A 207 6.10 -13.12 -3.71
C GLU A 207 4.73 -13.72 -4.05
N LYS A 208 4.70 -14.99 -4.49
CA LYS A 208 3.45 -15.66 -4.84
C LYS A 208 2.50 -15.79 -3.65
N THR A 209 3.06 -16.11 -2.48
CA THR A 209 2.26 -16.23 -1.25
C THR A 209 1.71 -14.87 -0.83
N MET A 210 2.51 -13.81 -0.89
CA MET A 210 2.06 -12.46 -0.56
C MET A 210 0.95 -11.97 -1.48
N VAL A 211 1.03 -12.22 -2.80
CA VAL A 211 -0.04 -11.88 -3.74
C VAL A 211 -1.35 -12.55 -3.33
N ALA A 212 -1.32 -13.87 -3.08
CA ALA A 212 -2.52 -14.62 -2.66
C ALA A 212 -3.08 -14.12 -1.31
N LEU A 213 -2.21 -13.76 -0.36
CA LEU A 213 -2.62 -13.21 0.93
C LEU A 213 -3.24 -11.81 0.78
N LEU A 214 -2.71 -10.95 -0.08
CA LEU A 214 -3.27 -9.62 -0.35
C LEU A 214 -4.64 -9.72 -1.03
N ASP A 215 -4.82 -10.63 -1.97
CA ASP A 215 -6.12 -10.85 -2.61
C ASP A 215 -7.15 -11.38 -1.60
N ARG A 216 -6.76 -12.36 -0.75
CA ARG A 216 -7.60 -12.85 0.35
C ARG A 216 -7.99 -11.73 1.32
N ARG A 217 -7.01 -10.92 1.73
CA ARG A 217 -7.26 -9.80 2.64
C ARG A 217 -8.23 -8.78 2.05
N ARG A 218 -8.05 -8.43 0.79
CA ARG A 218 -8.95 -7.51 0.08
C ARG A 218 -10.38 -8.06 0.04
N TYR A 219 -10.53 -9.35 -0.23
CA TYR A 219 -11.82 -10.02 -0.20
C TYR A 219 -12.48 -9.91 1.18
N LEU A 220 -11.75 -10.29 2.26
CA LEU A 220 -12.25 -10.19 3.63
C LEU A 220 -12.61 -8.74 4.02
N SER A 221 -11.80 -7.76 3.60
CA SER A 221 -12.09 -6.33 3.85
C SER A 221 -13.40 -5.89 3.20
N ASN A 222 -13.73 -6.39 2.02
CA ASN A 222 -15.01 -6.09 1.38
C ASN A 222 -16.17 -6.68 2.18
N LEU A 223 -16.07 -7.92 2.68
CA LEU A 223 -17.11 -8.53 3.52
C LEU A 223 -17.33 -7.73 4.81
N VAL A 224 -16.26 -7.36 5.50
CA VAL A 224 -16.35 -6.54 6.74
C VAL A 224 -17.00 -5.19 6.45
N ARG A 225 -16.66 -4.55 5.35
CA ARG A 225 -17.25 -3.29 4.92
C ARG A 225 -18.75 -3.46 4.67
N ASP A 226 -19.15 -4.47 3.90
CA ASP A 226 -20.55 -4.71 3.54
C ASP A 226 -21.41 -4.95 4.80
N VAL A 227 -20.89 -5.68 5.80
CA VAL A 227 -21.54 -5.85 7.10
C VAL A 227 -21.64 -4.52 7.85
N THR A 228 -20.55 -3.76 7.90
CA THR A 228 -20.49 -2.48 8.63
C THR A 228 -21.47 -1.47 8.03
N GLU A 229 -21.52 -1.35 6.71
CA GLU A 229 -22.50 -0.50 6.01
C GLU A 229 -23.95 -0.93 6.28
N THR A 230 -24.21 -2.25 6.30
CA THR A 230 -25.57 -2.78 6.56
C THR A 230 -26.00 -2.57 8.03
N LEU A 231 -25.09 -2.66 8.98
CA LEU A 231 -25.36 -2.37 10.38
C LEU A 231 -25.52 -0.86 10.68
N GLY A 232 -25.17 0.02 9.73
CA GLY A 232 -25.23 1.47 9.93
C GLY A 232 -24.18 2.00 10.91
N ALA A 233 -23.12 1.24 11.17
CA ALA A 233 -21.98 1.66 11.96
C ALA A 233 -21.01 2.45 11.06
N GLU A 234 -20.95 3.79 11.25
CA GLU A 234 -19.92 4.66 10.67
C GLU A 234 -18.54 4.41 11.31
#